data_bc559edffb68425ab3990c7b973981f5
#
_entry.id   bc559edffb68425ab3990c7b973981f5
#
_cell.length_a   1.000
_cell.length_b   1.000
_cell.length_c   1.000
_cell.angle_alpha   90.00
_cell.angle_beta   90.00
_cell.angle_gamma   90.00
#
_symmetry.space_group_name_H-M   'P 1'
#
loop_
_entity.id
_entity.type
_entity.pdbx_description
1 polymer ?
#
loop_
_entity_poly.entity_id
_entity_poly.type
_entity_poly.pdbx_seq_one_letter_code
_entity_poly.pdbx_strand_id
1 'polypeptide(L)'
;IVPILIRSMDEVAKTIPQEILDSSYSLGATRIETIGVVLRQIAPAIATATLLSIGRAIGDCAGVMFTAGFSDHIPHGLNQQAATLPLSVFFQLSAPQEDVQNRAYAAAVVLTIIVLVLSFGGRFIMSHFSKNKI
;
A
#
# COMPACT_ATOMS: atom_id res chain seq x y z
N ILE A 1 7.58 -5.26 0.50
CA ILE A 1 6.14 -4.98 0.31
C ILE A 1 5.39 -6.28 0.11
N VAL A 2 5.81 -7.15 -0.83
CA VAL A 2 5.15 -8.43 -1.13
C VAL A 2 4.92 -9.31 0.10
N PRO A 3 5.88 -9.54 1.01
CA PRO A 3 5.65 -10.36 2.21
C PRO A 3 4.58 -9.79 3.13
N ILE A 4 4.50 -8.46 3.25
CA ILE A 4 3.51 -7.78 4.09
C ILE A 4 2.12 -7.97 3.49
N LEU A 5 1.99 -7.84 2.18
CA LEU A 5 0.74 -8.00 1.45
C LEU A 5 0.22 -9.43 1.56
N ILE A 6 1.09 -10.43 1.35
CA ILE A 6 0.75 -11.86 1.49
C ILE A 6 0.29 -12.17 2.92
N ARG A 7 1.03 -11.68 3.93
CA ARG A 7 0.67 -11.89 5.33
C ARG A 7 -0.69 -11.28 5.68
N SER A 8 -0.95 -10.06 5.22
CA SER A 8 -2.23 -9.40 5.44
C SER A 8 -3.38 -10.14 4.75
N MET A 9 -3.17 -10.68 3.56
CA MET A 9 -4.16 -11.49 2.86
C MET A 9 -4.44 -12.82 3.57
N ASP A 10 -3.39 -13.50 4.05
CA ASP A 10 -3.50 -14.74 4.81
C ASP A 10 -4.28 -14.54 6.12
N GLU A 11 -4.00 -13.44 6.82
CA GLU A 11 -4.69 -13.08 8.06
C GLU A 11 -6.18 -12.82 7.82
N VAL A 12 -6.52 -12.10 6.74
CA VAL A 12 -7.92 -11.87 6.33
C VAL A 12 -8.59 -13.19 5.91
N ALA A 13 -7.91 -14.06 5.20
CA ALA A 13 -8.47 -15.35 4.79
C ALA A 13 -8.81 -16.24 6.00
N LYS A 14 -8.02 -16.18 7.06
CA LYS A 14 -8.26 -16.92 8.32
C LYS A 14 -9.45 -16.41 9.14
N THR A 15 -9.91 -15.19 8.90
CA THR A 15 -11.09 -14.64 9.61
C THR A 15 -12.42 -15.12 9.05
N ILE A 16 -12.41 -15.90 7.96
CA ILE A 16 -13.64 -16.42 7.34
C ILE A 16 -14.22 -17.52 8.24
N PRO A 17 -15.49 -17.39 8.67
CA PRO A 17 -16.16 -18.43 9.43
C PRO A 17 -16.28 -19.72 8.61
N GLN A 18 -16.00 -20.85 9.23
CA GLN A 18 -16.15 -22.16 8.57
C GLN A 18 -17.59 -22.44 8.14
N GLU A 19 -18.56 -21.85 8.81
CA GLU A 19 -19.99 -21.95 8.48
C GLU A 19 -20.30 -21.53 7.03
N ILE A 20 -19.56 -20.59 6.48
CA ILE A 20 -19.73 -20.14 5.09
C ILE A 20 -19.23 -21.22 4.10
N LEU A 21 -18.12 -21.85 4.44
CA LEU A 21 -17.58 -22.96 3.66
C LEU A 21 -18.53 -24.17 3.69
N ASP A 22 -19.00 -24.51 4.88
CA ASP A 22 -19.90 -25.64 5.08
C ASP A 22 -21.27 -25.40 4.41
N SER A 23 -21.78 -24.19 4.48
CA SER A 23 -23.02 -23.80 3.79
C SER A 23 -22.87 -23.88 2.27
N SER A 24 -21.73 -23.44 1.73
CA SER A 24 -21.44 -23.53 0.30
C SER A 24 -21.39 -24.99 -0.19
N TYR A 25 -20.70 -25.85 0.57
CA TYR A 25 -20.63 -27.27 0.24
C TYR A 25 -21.98 -27.99 0.41
N SER A 26 -22.79 -27.61 1.40
CA SER A 26 -24.13 -28.15 1.60
C SER A 26 -25.08 -27.83 0.46
N LEU A 27 -24.86 -26.70 -0.23
CA LEU A 27 -25.59 -26.32 -1.44
C LEU A 27 -25.05 -27.02 -2.71
N GLY A 28 -24.06 -27.90 -2.59
CA GLY A 28 -23.49 -28.66 -3.71
C GLY A 28 -22.45 -27.89 -4.51
N ALA A 29 -21.93 -26.77 -4.00
CA ALA A 29 -20.91 -26.00 -4.67
C ALA A 29 -19.60 -26.78 -4.79
N THR A 30 -18.94 -26.65 -5.92
CA THR A 30 -17.60 -27.19 -6.14
C THR A 30 -16.55 -26.36 -5.38
N ARG A 31 -15.35 -26.90 -5.20
CA ARG A 31 -14.24 -26.17 -4.54
C ARG A 31 -13.93 -24.82 -5.20
N ILE A 32 -14.02 -24.75 -6.53
CA ILE A 32 -13.72 -23.54 -7.29
C ILE A 32 -14.80 -22.47 -7.05
N GLU A 33 -16.07 -22.88 -7.03
CA GLU A 33 -17.19 -21.97 -6.72
C GLU A 33 -17.12 -21.46 -5.29
N THR A 34 -16.80 -22.33 -4.34
CA THR A 34 -16.59 -21.95 -2.92
C THR A 34 -15.46 -20.92 -2.77
N ILE A 35 -14.32 -21.12 -3.47
CA ILE A 35 -13.23 -20.13 -3.50
C ILE A 35 -13.72 -18.79 -4.06
N GLY A 36 -14.55 -18.81 -5.10
CA GLY A 36 -15.14 -17.59 -5.68
C GLY A 36 -16.01 -16.83 -4.68
N VAL A 37 -16.84 -17.53 -3.91
CA VAL A 37 -17.68 -16.96 -2.84
C VAL A 37 -16.80 -16.31 -1.75
N VAL A 38 -15.79 -17.05 -1.28
CA VAL A 38 -14.83 -16.59 -0.28
C VAL A 38 -14.09 -15.34 -0.75
N LEU A 39 -13.51 -15.36 -1.96
CA LEU A 39 -12.78 -14.21 -2.51
C LEU A 39 -13.67 -12.97 -2.62
N ARG A 40 -14.92 -13.16 -3.01
CA ARG A 40 -15.88 -12.05 -3.10
C ARG A 40 -16.19 -11.43 -1.74
N GLN A 41 -16.21 -12.24 -0.69
CA GLN A 41 -16.47 -11.78 0.68
C GLN A 41 -15.26 -11.05 1.27
N ILE A 42 -14.04 -11.54 1.04
CA ILE A 42 -12.83 -10.92 1.56
C ILE A 42 -12.28 -9.79 0.65
N ALA A 43 -12.84 -9.59 -0.55
CA ALA A 43 -12.40 -8.56 -1.49
C ALA A 43 -12.22 -7.16 -0.86
N PRO A 44 -13.14 -6.63 -0.03
CA PRO A 44 -12.93 -5.33 0.62
C PRO A 44 -11.74 -5.33 1.59
N ALA A 45 -11.51 -6.42 2.31
CA ALA A 45 -10.38 -6.52 3.22
C ALA A 45 -9.04 -6.65 2.47
N ILE A 46 -9.01 -7.40 1.36
CA ILE A 46 -7.84 -7.49 0.46
C ILE A 46 -7.48 -6.10 -0.08
N ALA A 47 -8.45 -5.33 -0.54
CA ALA A 47 -8.20 -4.00 -1.07
C ALA A 47 -7.71 -3.05 0.04
N THR A 48 -8.20 -3.15 1.30
CA THR A 48 -7.65 -2.39 2.45
C THR A 48 -6.20 -2.77 2.73
N ALA A 49 -5.88 -4.06 2.75
CA ALA A 49 -4.53 -4.56 2.93
C ALA A 49 -3.57 -4.06 1.82
N THR A 50 -4.05 -4.03 0.58
CA THR A 50 -3.29 -3.51 -0.57
C THR A 50 -3.00 -2.02 -0.41
N LEU A 51 -3.99 -1.21 -0.04
CA LEU A 51 -3.83 0.23 0.19
C LEU A 51 -2.85 0.52 1.33
N LEU A 52 -2.93 -0.23 2.43
CA LEU A 52 -2.00 -0.10 3.54
C LEU A 52 -0.57 -0.46 3.12
N SER A 53 -0.41 -1.51 2.31
CA SER A 53 0.89 -1.92 1.78
C SER A 53 1.49 -0.88 0.82
N ILE A 54 0.67 -0.23 -0.01
CA ILE A 54 1.08 0.87 -0.89
C ILE A 54 1.52 2.08 -0.06
N GLY A 55 0.74 2.47 0.96
CA GLY A 55 1.11 3.58 1.84
C GLY A 55 2.46 3.36 2.53
N ARG A 56 2.71 2.13 2.99
CA ARG A 56 4.00 1.74 3.55
C ARG A 56 5.13 1.76 2.52
N ALA A 57 4.84 1.35 1.27
CA ALA A 57 5.80 1.37 0.18
C ALA A 57 6.27 2.78 -0.17
N ILE A 58 5.34 3.74 -0.20
CA ILE A 58 5.64 5.15 -0.47
C ILE A 58 6.54 5.75 0.61
N GLY A 59 6.41 5.31 1.86
CA GLY A 59 7.22 5.77 2.99
C GLY A 59 8.56 5.03 3.17
N ASP A 60 8.85 4.02 2.36
CA ASP A 60 10.09 3.24 2.51
C ASP A 60 11.30 4.01 1.97
N CYS A 61 12.09 4.55 2.88
CA CYS A 61 13.32 5.26 2.59
C CYS A 61 14.53 4.31 2.60
N ALA A 62 14.59 3.39 3.57
CA ALA A 62 15.79 2.59 3.81
C ALA A 62 16.09 1.59 2.69
N GLY A 63 15.08 0.85 2.23
CA GLY A 63 15.24 -0.09 1.13
C GLY A 63 15.63 0.60 -0.18
N VAL A 64 15.02 1.74 -0.45
CA VAL A 64 15.27 2.51 -1.69
C VAL A 64 16.65 3.17 -1.67
N MET A 65 17.15 3.63 -0.52
CA MET A 65 18.46 4.24 -0.37
C MET A 65 19.59 3.29 -0.83
N PHE A 66 19.47 2.02 -0.47
CA PHE A 66 20.49 1.01 -0.85
C PHE A 66 20.34 0.47 -2.27
N THR A 67 19.17 0.60 -2.89
CA THR A 67 18.89 0.02 -4.21
C THR A 67 18.89 1.03 -5.34
N ALA A 68 18.30 2.20 -5.15
CA ALA A 68 18.15 3.22 -6.20
C ALA A 68 19.20 4.34 -6.11
N GLY A 69 19.87 4.50 -4.96
CA GLY A 69 20.78 5.61 -4.71
C GLY A 69 20.05 6.96 -4.63
N PHE A 70 20.83 8.04 -4.55
CA PHE A 70 20.30 9.41 -4.53
C PHE A 70 20.94 10.23 -5.67
N SER A 71 20.11 10.91 -6.44
CA SER A 71 20.53 11.86 -7.47
C SER A 71 19.56 13.04 -7.51
N ASP A 72 20.12 14.25 -7.62
CA ASP A 72 19.36 15.49 -7.74
C ASP A 72 18.88 15.75 -9.19
N HIS A 73 19.23 14.86 -10.13
CA HIS A 73 18.89 14.98 -11.53
C HIS A 73 17.73 14.05 -11.91
N ILE A 74 16.91 14.50 -12.86
CA ILE A 74 15.85 13.68 -13.42
C ILE A 74 16.49 12.53 -14.22
N PRO A 75 16.20 11.27 -13.86
CA PRO A 75 16.76 10.13 -14.56
C PRO A 75 16.22 10.04 -16.00
N HIS A 76 17.10 9.95 -16.97
CA HIS A 76 16.78 9.77 -18.39
C HIS A 76 16.87 8.29 -18.84
N GLY A 77 17.24 7.37 -17.94
CA GLY A 77 17.39 5.94 -18.23
C GLY A 77 17.20 5.05 -17.00
N LEU A 78 16.83 3.78 -17.25
CA LEU A 78 16.56 2.79 -16.19
C LEU A 78 17.78 2.47 -15.30
N ASN A 79 18.98 2.82 -15.75
CA ASN A 79 20.23 2.52 -15.04
C ASN A 79 20.79 3.73 -14.27
N GLN A 80 20.00 4.81 -14.16
CA GLN A 80 20.41 6.01 -13.44
C GLN A 80 19.77 6.03 -12.05
N GLN A 81 20.47 6.64 -11.11
CA GLN A 81 19.97 6.87 -9.77
C GLN A 81 18.75 7.80 -9.80
N ALA A 82 17.74 7.50 -8.99
CA ALA A 82 16.52 8.30 -8.89
C ALA A 82 16.24 8.65 -7.43
N ALA A 83 15.98 9.94 -7.17
CA ALA A 83 15.56 10.39 -5.86
C ALA A 83 14.07 10.17 -5.67
N THR A 84 13.69 9.44 -4.62
CA THR A 84 12.30 9.40 -4.15
C THR A 84 12.06 10.51 -3.13
N LEU A 85 10.79 10.95 -2.97
CA LEU A 85 10.44 11.99 -2.00
C LEU A 85 10.94 11.69 -0.57
N PRO A 86 10.75 10.49 0.01
CA PRO A 86 11.27 10.17 1.33
C PRO A 86 12.80 10.25 1.41
N LEU A 87 13.47 9.81 0.35
CA LEU A 87 14.93 9.83 0.27
C LEU A 87 15.46 11.26 0.16
N SER A 88 14.81 12.11 -0.64
CA SER A 88 15.13 13.53 -0.74
C SER A 88 14.97 14.24 0.60
N VAL A 89 13.90 13.98 1.34
CA VAL A 89 13.70 14.52 2.70
C VAL A 89 14.82 14.08 3.62
N PHE A 90 15.21 12.81 3.61
CA PHE A 90 16.28 12.30 4.47
C PHE A 90 17.62 12.95 4.22
N PHE A 91 18.05 13.04 2.95
CA PHE A 91 19.35 13.63 2.62
C PHE A 91 19.39 15.15 2.78
N GLN A 92 18.30 15.85 2.40
CA GLN A 92 18.26 17.30 2.47
C GLN A 92 18.11 17.82 3.91
N LEU A 93 17.43 17.09 4.81
CA LEU A 93 17.38 17.44 6.24
C LEU A 93 18.75 17.33 6.91
N SER A 94 19.61 16.44 6.44
CA SER A 94 20.97 16.25 6.96
C SER A 94 21.97 17.29 6.41
N ALA A 95 21.57 18.13 5.46
CA ALA A 95 22.41 19.16 4.89
C ALA A 95 22.56 20.36 5.85
N PRO A 96 23.76 20.97 5.95
CA PRO A 96 24.00 22.11 6.86
C PRO A 96 23.41 23.44 6.39
N GLN A 97 22.87 23.51 5.16
CA GLN A 97 22.35 24.73 4.55
C GLN A 97 20.84 24.88 4.84
N GLU A 98 20.42 26.01 5.37
CA GLU A 98 19.03 26.29 5.69
C GLU A 98 18.09 26.25 4.46
N ASP A 99 18.55 26.72 3.31
CA ASP A 99 17.77 26.69 2.08
C ASP A 99 17.44 25.26 1.62
N VAL A 100 18.36 24.32 1.84
CA VAL A 100 18.19 22.91 1.51
C VAL A 100 17.22 22.24 2.51
N GLN A 101 17.32 22.59 3.79
CA GLN A 101 16.40 22.11 4.81
C GLN A 101 14.95 22.60 4.56
N ASN A 102 14.78 23.83 4.12
CA ASN A 102 13.45 24.37 3.77
C ASN A 102 12.81 23.60 2.62
N ARG A 103 13.59 23.18 1.63
CA ARG A 103 13.10 22.28 0.55
C ARG A 103 12.72 20.90 1.08
N ALA A 104 13.46 20.37 2.04
CA ALA A 104 13.14 19.11 2.69
C ALA A 104 11.80 19.18 3.45
N TYR A 105 11.54 20.26 4.17
CA TYR A 105 10.26 20.48 4.85
C TYR A 105 9.09 20.56 3.85
N ALA A 106 9.28 21.28 2.75
CA ALA A 106 8.28 21.32 1.68
C ALA A 106 8.00 19.94 1.09
N ALA A 107 9.05 19.16 0.80
CA ALA A 107 8.92 17.79 0.30
C ALA A 107 8.23 16.86 1.31
N ALA A 108 8.50 17.01 2.61
CA ALA A 108 7.85 16.26 3.68
C ALA A 108 6.34 16.57 3.77
N VAL A 109 5.95 17.84 3.63
CA VAL A 109 4.54 18.24 3.59
C VAL A 109 3.83 17.62 2.40
N VAL A 110 4.43 17.69 1.20
CA VAL A 110 3.87 17.09 -0.01
C VAL A 110 3.71 15.58 0.15
N LEU A 111 4.73 14.89 0.68
CA LEU A 111 4.68 13.46 0.95
C LEU A 111 3.53 13.11 1.92
N THR A 112 3.40 13.89 3.00
CA THR A 112 2.34 13.68 3.99
C THR A 112 0.95 13.85 3.37
N ILE A 113 0.76 14.87 2.53
CA ILE A 113 -0.50 15.09 1.81
C ILE A 113 -0.81 13.92 0.88
N ILE A 114 0.16 13.44 0.12
CA ILE A 114 -0.01 12.29 -0.79
C ILE A 114 -0.44 11.05 -0.01
N VAL A 115 0.24 10.73 1.09
CA VAL A 115 -0.09 9.56 1.92
C VAL A 115 -1.47 9.69 2.57
N LEU A 116 -1.84 10.88 3.04
CA LEU A 116 -3.17 11.15 3.58
C LEU A 116 -4.26 10.99 2.52
N VAL A 117 -4.08 11.58 1.34
CA VAL A 117 -5.05 11.47 0.24
C VAL A 117 -5.23 10.01 -0.19
N LEU A 118 -4.15 9.25 -0.32
CA LEU A 118 -4.23 7.83 -0.63
C LEU A 118 -4.94 7.02 0.45
N SER A 119 -4.62 7.31 1.72
CA SER A 119 -5.20 6.59 2.87
C SER A 119 -6.69 6.88 3.03
N PHE A 120 -7.08 8.15 2.99
CA PHE A 120 -8.49 8.55 3.10
C PHE A 120 -9.30 8.20 1.84
N GLY A 121 -8.75 8.46 0.65
CA GLY A 121 -9.38 8.11 -0.62
C GLY A 121 -9.65 6.62 -0.73
N GLY A 122 -8.68 5.80 -0.37
CA GLY A 122 -8.82 4.36 -0.34
C GLY A 122 -9.92 3.90 0.62
N ARG A 123 -9.94 4.42 1.84
CA ARG A 123 -10.99 4.09 2.83
C ARG A 123 -12.38 4.55 2.37
N PHE A 124 -12.48 5.71 1.76
CA PHE A 124 -13.75 6.23 1.26
C PHE A 124 -14.31 5.39 0.12
N ILE A 125 -13.49 5.04 -0.86
CA ILE A 125 -13.87 4.14 -1.97
C ILE A 125 -14.34 2.80 -1.43
N MET A 126 -13.61 2.23 -0.46
CA MET A 126 -13.94 0.96 0.16
C MET A 126 -15.28 0.98 0.89
N SER A 127 -15.53 2.03 1.69
CA SER A 127 -16.77 2.16 2.42
C SER A 127 -17.99 2.28 1.48
N HIS A 128 -17.79 2.87 0.33
CA HIS A 128 -18.83 3.00 -0.70
C HIS A 128 -19.12 1.66 -1.39
N PHE A 129 -18.07 0.89 -1.72
CA PHE A 129 -18.23 -0.45 -2.30
C PHE A 129 -18.79 -1.48 -1.32
N SER A 130 -18.51 -1.35 -0.02
CA SER A 130 -19.02 -2.24 1.01
C SER A 130 -20.52 -2.02 1.28
N LYS A 131 -21.04 -0.81 1.12
CA LYS A 131 -22.47 -0.50 1.31
C LYS A 131 -23.40 -1.03 0.21
N ASN A 132 -22.87 -1.32 -0.97
CA ASN A 132 -23.68 -1.80 -2.11
C ASN A 132 -23.77 -3.34 -2.22
N LYS A 133 -23.39 -4.07 -1.14
CA LYS A 133 -23.42 -5.54 -1.11
C LYS A 133 -24.32 -6.06 0.02
N ILE A 134 -25.55 -5.57 0.08
CA ILE A 134 -26.66 -6.25 0.77
C ILE A 134 -27.59 -6.83 -0.27
#